data_02b24857b5f578751bd75297181d82a3
#
_entry.id   02b24857b5f578751bd75297181d82a3
#
_cell.length_a   1.000
_cell.length_b   1.000
_cell.length_c   1.000
_cell.angle_alpha   90.00
_cell.angle_beta   90.00
_cell.angle_gamma   90.00
#
_symmetry.space_group_name_H-M   'P 1'
#
loop_
_entity.id
_entity.type
_entity.pdbx_description
1 polymer ?
#
loop_
_entity_poly.entity_id
_entity_poly.type
_entity_poly.pdbx_seq_one_letter_code
_entity_poly.pdbx_strand_id
1 'polypeptide(L)'
;MASSKERENLVYIARLAEQAERYDEMVDAMKNVANLDVELTVEERNLLSVGYKNVVGSRRASWRILSSIEQKEEGRGNEQNVKRIQNYRQKVESELTDICNNIMTVIDEHLIPSCTAGESTVFYYKMKGDYYRYLAEFKTGDDKKEVSDLSLKAYQTATTTAEAELPITHPIRLGLALNFSVFYYEIMNSPERACQLAKQVFDEAISELDSLNEDNYKDGTLILQLLRDNLTLWTSDIPEDGEALKGDAANKVGAGEDAE
;
A
#
# COMPACT_ATOMS: atom_id res chain seq x y z
N MET A 1 31.78 -2.55 -15.15
CA MET A 1 31.67 -4.01 -15.45
C MET A 1 31.39 -4.85 -14.17
N ALA A 2 32.09 -4.61 -13.05
CA ALA A 2 31.82 -5.32 -11.79
C ALA A 2 30.38 -5.09 -11.26
N SER A 3 29.89 -3.86 -11.31
CA SER A 3 28.54 -3.50 -10.82
C SER A 3 27.40 -4.13 -11.63
N SER A 4 27.56 -4.33 -12.95
CA SER A 4 26.52 -4.98 -13.78
C SER A 4 26.34 -6.46 -13.41
N LYS A 5 27.45 -7.20 -13.26
CA LYS A 5 27.39 -8.61 -12.88
C LYS A 5 26.90 -8.82 -11.45
N GLU A 6 27.24 -7.89 -10.55
CA GLU A 6 26.73 -7.89 -9.19
C GLU A 6 25.22 -7.67 -9.17
N ARG A 7 24.73 -6.68 -9.92
CA ARG A 7 23.28 -6.41 -10.09
C ARG A 7 22.54 -7.63 -10.63
N GLU A 8 23.05 -8.25 -11.70
CA GLU A 8 22.45 -9.46 -12.28
C GLU A 8 22.37 -10.62 -11.26
N ASN A 9 23.42 -10.82 -10.46
CA ASN A 9 23.43 -11.84 -9.42
C ASN A 9 22.38 -11.56 -8.32
N LEU A 10 22.29 -10.32 -7.86
CA LEU A 10 21.31 -9.92 -6.83
C LEU A 10 19.87 -10.06 -7.32
N VAL A 11 19.59 -9.64 -8.57
CA VAL A 11 18.27 -9.83 -9.19
C VAL A 11 17.93 -11.31 -9.32
N TYR A 12 18.90 -12.14 -9.72
CA TYR A 12 18.69 -13.58 -9.81
C TYR A 12 18.39 -14.22 -8.44
N ILE A 13 19.10 -13.80 -7.39
CA ILE A 13 18.83 -14.23 -6.01
C ILE A 13 17.41 -13.80 -5.58
N ALA A 14 16.99 -12.57 -5.90
CA ALA A 14 15.66 -12.09 -5.59
C ALA A 14 14.56 -12.95 -6.25
N ARG A 15 14.73 -13.32 -7.52
CA ARG A 15 13.81 -14.25 -8.23
C ARG A 15 13.78 -15.65 -7.60
N LEU A 16 14.93 -16.17 -7.19
CA LEU A 16 14.98 -17.45 -6.49
C LEU A 16 14.27 -17.39 -5.14
N ALA A 17 14.48 -16.32 -4.39
CA ALA A 17 13.84 -16.08 -3.11
C ALA A 17 12.31 -15.94 -3.26
N GLU A 18 11.84 -15.25 -4.30
CA GLU A 18 10.41 -15.17 -4.66
C GLU A 18 9.82 -16.57 -4.90
N GLN A 19 10.44 -17.37 -5.76
CA GLN A 19 9.97 -18.72 -6.06
C GLN A 19 9.99 -19.66 -4.84
N ALA A 20 10.89 -19.40 -3.90
CA ALA A 20 11.01 -20.14 -2.64
C ALA A 20 10.12 -19.54 -1.52
N GLU A 21 9.35 -18.48 -1.79
CA GLU A 21 8.56 -17.72 -0.79
C GLU A 21 9.40 -17.20 0.39
N ARG A 22 10.68 -16.91 0.15
CA ARG A 22 11.65 -16.38 1.13
C ARG A 22 11.75 -14.85 1.00
N TYR A 23 10.67 -14.16 1.34
CA TYR A 23 10.50 -12.74 1.05
C TYR A 23 11.45 -11.82 1.80
N ASP A 24 11.89 -12.20 3.00
CA ASP A 24 12.90 -11.42 3.73
C ASP A 24 14.24 -11.40 2.95
N GLU A 25 14.67 -12.52 2.35
CA GLU A 25 15.87 -12.59 1.51
C GLU A 25 15.66 -11.89 0.16
N MET A 26 14.46 -11.93 -0.39
CA MET A 26 14.10 -11.18 -1.59
C MET A 26 14.26 -9.68 -1.36
N VAL A 27 13.76 -9.17 -0.22
CA VAL A 27 13.92 -7.77 0.18
C VAL A 27 15.39 -7.40 0.34
N ASP A 28 16.18 -8.22 1.02
CA ASP A 28 17.61 -7.96 1.20
C ASP A 28 18.36 -7.89 -0.13
N ALA A 29 18.06 -8.79 -1.06
CA ALA A 29 18.67 -8.77 -2.39
C ALA A 29 18.27 -7.51 -3.18
N MET A 30 16.99 -7.15 -3.20
CA MET A 30 16.51 -5.98 -3.94
C MET A 30 16.95 -4.65 -3.30
N LYS A 31 17.08 -4.59 -1.98
CA LYS A 31 17.67 -3.46 -1.28
C LYS A 31 19.12 -3.23 -1.72
N ASN A 32 19.90 -4.29 -1.85
CA ASN A 32 21.28 -4.19 -2.35
C ASN A 32 21.31 -3.73 -3.82
N VAL A 33 20.33 -4.11 -4.65
CA VAL A 33 20.20 -3.55 -6.01
C VAL A 33 19.92 -2.04 -5.97
N ALA A 34 19.00 -1.60 -5.11
CA ALA A 34 18.70 -0.18 -4.93
C ALA A 34 19.90 0.64 -4.48
N ASN A 35 20.73 0.10 -3.59
CA ASN A 35 21.95 0.74 -3.10
C ASN A 35 23.05 0.93 -4.17
N LEU A 36 22.83 0.43 -5.39
CA LEU A 36 23.74 0.72 -6.51
C LEU A 36 23.51 2.11 -7.12
N ASP A 37 22.49 2.84 -6.66
CA ASP A 37 22.12 4.20 -7.10
C ASP A 37 21.91 4.31 -8.62
N VAL A 38 21.34 3.28 -9.22
CA VAL A 38 20.97 3.21 -10.64
C VAL A 38 19.47 2.99 -10.73
N GLU A 39 18.84 3.69 -11.67
CA GLU A 39 17.39 3.51 -11.90
C GLU A 39 17.03 2.04 -12.09
N LEU A 40 16.03 1.57 -11.35
CA LEU A 40 15.53 0.21 -11.46
C LEU A 40 14.75 0.03 -12.76
N THR A 41 14.90 -1.12 -13.38
CA THR A 41 14.01 -1.55 -14.45
C THR A 41 12.61 -1.81 -13.88
N VAL A 42 11.59 -1.87 -14.74
CA VAL A 42 10.21 -2.21 -14.33
C VAL A 42 10.18 -3.53 -13.57
N GLU A 43 10.91 -4.54 -14.06
CA GLU A 43 11.01 -5.84 -13.41
C GLU A 43 11.64 -5.77 -12.02
N GLU A 44 12.77 -5.08 -11.88
CA GLU A 44 13.44 -4.89 -10.59
C GLU A 44 12.59 -4.12 -9.60
N ARG A 45 11.88 -3.09 -10.07
CA ARG A 45 10.93 -2.32 -9.28
C ARG A 45 9.79 -3.20 -8.76
N ASN A 46 9.27 -4.09 -9.59
CA ASN A 46 8.21 -5.03 -9.21
C ASN A 46 8.72 -6.06 -8.21
N LEU A 47 9.92 -6.62 -8.41
CA LEU A 47 10.54 -7.53 -7.43
C LEU A 47 10.71 -6.87 -6.06
N LEU A 48 11.17 -5.62 -6.02
CA LEU A 48 11.28 -4.86 -4.77
C LEU A 48 9.92 -4.70 -4.10
N SER A 49 8.91 -4.29 -4.87
CA SER A 49 7.54 -4.07 -4.38
C SER A 49 6.93 -5.36 -3.84
N VAL A 50 7.00 -6.46 -4.59
CA VAL A 50 6.48 -7.77 -4.18
C VAL A 50 7.15 -8.27 -2.90
N GLY A 51 8.46 -8.14 -2.78
CA GLY A 51 9.19 -8.53 -1.58
C GLY A 51 8.68 -7.80 -0.34
N TYR A 52 8.69 -6.48 -0.36
CA TYR A 52 8.22 -5.68 0.78
C TYR A 52 6.73 -5.85 1.07
N LYS A 53 5.88 -5.96 0.04
CA LYS A 53 4.44 -6.20 0.19
C LYS A 53 4.18 -7.52 0.96
N ASN A 54 4.88 -8.59 0.62
CA ASN A 54 4.74 -9.88 1.31
C ASN A 54 5.26 -9.82 2.75
N VAL A 55 6.44 -9.21 2.98
CA VAL A 55 7.03 -9.07 4.32
C VAL A 55 6.13 -8.25 5.23
N VAL A 56 5.62 -7.10 4.77
CA VAL A 56 4.67 -6.27 5.53
C VAL A 56 3.31 -6.96 5.64
N GLY A 57 2.83 -7.57 4.57
CA GLY A 57 1.52 -8.22 4.52
C GLY A 57 1.36 -9.31 5.58
N SER A 58 2.38 -10.14 5.78
CA SER A 58 2.38 -11.18 6.82
C SER A 58 2.28 -10.58 8.23
N ARG A 59 2.98 -9.48 8.52
CA ARG A 59 2.94 -8.80 9.83
C ARG A 59 1.61 -8.07 10.03
N ARG A 60 1.06 -7.42 9.00
CA ARG A 60 -0.28 -6.82 9.06
C ARG A 60 -1.36 -7.86 9.35
N ALA A 61 -1.31 -9.02 8.69
CA ALA A 61 -2.21 -10.14 8.97
C ALA A 61 -2.08 -10.61 10.43
N SER A 62 -0.86 -10.78 10.94
CA SER A 62 -0.61 -11.15 12.34
C SER A 62 -1.18 -10.11 13.31
N TRP A 63 -0.96 -8.83 13.03
CA TRP A 63 -1.47 -7.73 13.86
C TRP A 63 -3.01 -7.74 13.93
N ARG A 64 -3.69 -7.92 12.80
CA ARG A 64 -5.16 -8.00 12.72
C ARG A 64 -5.72 -9.18 13.53
N ILE A 65 -5.07 -10.35 13.41
CA ILE A 65 -5.45 -11.55 14.17
C ILE A 65 -5.28 -11.30 15.67
N LEU A 66 -4.13 -10.76 16.09
CA LEU A 66 -3.85 -10.47 17.51
C LEU A 66 -4.85 -9.45 18.08
N SER A 67 -5.16 -8.39 17.34
CA SER A 67 -6.16 -7.38 17.73
C SER A 67 -7.56 -7.99 17.89
N SER A 68 -7.95 -8.90 17.00
CA SER A 68 -9.23 -9.62 17.10
C SER A 68 -9.29 -10.54 18.33
N ILE A 69 -8.18 -11.23 18.65
CA ILE A 69 -8.11 -12.09 19.83
C ILE A 69 -8.13 -11.24 21.12
N GLU A 70 -7.43 -10.10 21.13
CA GLU A 70 -7.42 -9.15 22.25
C GLU A 70 -8.86 -8.72 22.61
N GLN A 71 -9.62 -8.24 21.61
CA GLN A 71 -11.02 -7.83 21.80
C GLN A 71 -11.90 -8.96 22.38
N LYS A 72 -11.70 -10.20 21.92
CA LYS A 72 -12.44 -11.35 22.46
C LYS A 72 -12.11 -11.64 23.91
N GLU A 73 -10.83 -11.54 24.29
CA GLU A 73 -10.39 -11.78 25.68
C GLU A 73 -10.78 -10.63 26.61
N GLU A 74 -10.79 -9.38 26.12
CA GLU A 74 -11.37 -8.22 26.83
C GLU A 74 -12.86 -8.44 27.14
N GLY A 75 -13.64 -8.85 26.15
CA GLY A 75 -15.07 -9.16 26.32
C GLY A 75 -15.36 -10.30 27.30
N ARG A 76 -14.37 -11.17 27.56
CA ARG A 76 -14.44 -12.25 28.57
C ARG A 76 -13.90 -11.85 29.95
N GLY A 77 -13.32 -10.66 30.09
CA GLY A 77 -12.69 -10.20 31.33
C GLY A 77 -11.36 -10.89 31.67
N ASN A 78 -10.69 -11.50 30.69
CA ASN A 78 -9.44 -12.22 30.88
C ASN A 78 -8.22 -11.28 30.86
N GLU A 79 -8.10 -10.37 31.84
CA GLU A 79 -7.07 -9.31 31.89
C GLU A 79 -5.63 -9.83 31.71
N GLN A 80 -5.31 -11.01 32.25
CA GLN A 80 -3.98 -11.58 32.16
C GLN A 80 -3.64 -11.99 30.72
N ASN A 81 -4.61 -12.55 29.98
CA ASN A 81 -4.43 -12.89 28.58
C ASN A 81 -4.36 -11.62 27.73
N VAL A 82 -5.18 -10.61 28.01
CA VAL A 82 -5.13 -9.31 27.33
C VAL A 82 -3.72 -8.72 27.40
N LYS A 83 -3.10 -8.68 28.58
CA LYS A 83 -1.72 -8.19 28.73
C LYS A 83 -0.70 -8.98 27.89
N ARG A 84 -0.84 -10.32 27.85
CA ARG A 84 0.05 -11.18 27.05
C ARG A 84 -0.09 -10.88 25.55
N ILE A 85 -1.33 -10.71 25.08
CA ILE A 85 -1.62 -10.40 23.69
C ILE A 85 -1.09 -9.01 23.33
N GLN A 86 -1.30 -8.01 24.17
CA GLN A 86 -0.79 -6.65 23.98
C GLN A 86 0.73 -6.63 23.84
N ASN A 87 1.46 -7.34 24.71
CA ASN A 87 2.91 -7.44 24.61
C ASN A 87 3.36 -8.10 23.30
N TYR A 88 2.63 -9.12 22.85
CA TYR A 88 2.95 -9.78 21.59
C TYR A 88 2.60 -8.91 20.38
N ARG A 89 1.47 -8.21 20.41
CA ARG A 89 1.06 -7.26 19.38
C ARG A 89 2.06 -6.09 19.25
N GLN A 90 2.56 -5.56 20.35
CA GLN A 90 3.60 -4.52 20.36
C GLN A 90 4.90 -4.99 19.68
N LYS A 91 5.27 -6.26 19.81
CA LYS A 91 6.41 -6.82 19.07
C LYS A 91 6.16 -6.78 17.55
N VAL A 92 4.97 -7.17 17.10
CA VAL A 92 4.59 -7.12 15.68
C VAL A 92 4.55 -5.68 15.18
N GLU A 93 4.06 -4.73 15.98
CA GLU A 93 4.06 -3.29 15.67
C GLU A 93 5.47 -2.73 15.51
N SER A 94 6.42 -3.18 16.34
CA SER A 94 7.83 -2.83 16.19
C SER A 94 8.41 -3.36 14.87
N GLU A 95 8.16 -4.63 14.54
CA GLU A 95 8.60 -5.21 13.27
C GLU A 95 8.00 -4.47 12.06
N LEU A 96 6.70 -4.13 12.09
CA LEU A 96 6.04 -3.33 11.06
C LEU A 96 6.69 -1.95 10.91
N THR A 97 6.97 -1.28 12.03
CA THR A 97 7.61 0.03 12.03
C THR A 97 8.99 -0.05 11.40
N ASP A 98 9.80 -1.04 11.76
CA ASP A 98 11.15 -1.22 11.22
C ASP A 98 11.14 -1.48 9.72
N ILE A 99 10.23 -2.35 9.23
CA ILE A 99 10.10 -2.66 7.81
C ILE A 99 9.65 -1.43 7.02
N CYS A 100 8.62 -0.71 7.49
CA CYS A 100 8.13 0.50 6.83
C CYS A 100 9.20 1.59 6.78
N ASN A 101 9.91 1.83 7.87
CA ASN A 101 11.00 2.80 7.89
C ASN A 101 12.15 2.40 6.96
N ASN A 102 12.45 1.10 6.90
CA ASN A 102 13.51 0.60 6.02
C ASN A 102 13.21 0.88 4.55
N ILE A 103 12.01 0.55 4.07
CA ILE A 103 11.65 0.82 2.67
C ILE A 103 11.59 2.33 2.38
N MET A 104 11.07 3.15 3.30
CA MET A 104 11.02 4.59 3.12
C MET A 104 12.41 5.20 3.01
N THR A 105 13.37 4.72 3.80
CA THR A 105 14.78 5.12 3.67
C THR A 105 15.33 4.74 2.28
N VAL A 106 15.09 3.52 1.82
CA VAL A 106 15.54 3.07 0.49
C VAL A 106 14.94 3.94 -0.63
N ILE A 107 13.65 4.26 -0.53
CA ILE A 107 12.97 5.12 -1.50
C ILE A 107 13.57 6.52 -1.50
N ASP A 108 13.79 7.13 -0.34
CA ASP A 108 14.23 8.51 -0.23
C ASP A 108 15.72 8.70 -0.55
N GLU A 109 16.57 7.76 -0.16
CA GLU A 109 18.02 7.88 -0.32
C GLU A 109 18.52 7.34 -1.66
N HIS A 110 17.86 6.34 -2.25
CA HIS A 110 18.36 5.63 -3.42
C HIS A 110 17.41 5.67 -4.62
N LEU A 111 16.11 5.40 -4.43
CA LEU A 111 15.20 5.19 -5.56
C LEU A 111 14.71 6.50 -6.19
N ILE A 112 14.18 7.43 -5.42
CA ILE A 112 13.73 8.74 -5.92
C ILE A 112 14.90 9.52 -6.54
N PRO A 113 16.08 9.64 -5.90
CA PRO A 113 17.21 10.35 -6.49
C PRO A 113 17.71 9.75 -7.81
N SER A 114 17.52 8.45 -8.02
CA SER A 114 17.98 7.72 -9.21
C SER A 114 16.95 7.64 -10.33
N CYS A 115 15.68 7.99 -10.07
CA CYS A 115 14.62 7.87 -11.09
C CYS A 115 14.62 9.09 -12.03
N THR A 116 14.40 8.82 -13.31
CA THR A 116 14.35 9.83 -14.38
C THR A 116 12.98 9.92 -15.05
N ALA A 117 12.19 8.83 -15.00
CA ALA A 117 10.87 8.74 -15.63
C ALA A 117 9.77 9.10 -14.63
N GLY A 118 8.74 9.80 -15.10
CA GLY A 118 7.57 10.16 -14.30
C GLY A 118 6.82 8.94 -13.76
N GLU A 119 6.75 7.87 -14.54
CA GLU A 119 6.16 6.59 -14.11
C GLU A 119 6.85 6.04 -12.83
N SER A 120 8.17 6.01 -12.80
CA SER A 120 8.95 5.59 -11.64
C SER A 120 8.71 6.51 -10.44
N THR A 121 8.65 7.82 -10.67
CA THR A 121 8.34 8.80 -9.63
C THR A 121 6.96 8.55 -9.02
N VAL A 122 5.93 8.34 -9.83
CA VAL A 122 4.58 8.01 -9.36
C VAL A 122 4.59 6.72 -8.54
N PHE A 123 5.27 5.69 -9.03
CA PHE A 123 5.36 4.41 -8.34
C PHE A 123 5.97 4.55 -6.95
N TYR A 124 7.10 5.25 -6.80
CA TYR A 124 7.77 5.40 -5.51
C TYR A 124 7.02 6.30 -4.53
N TYR A 125 6.39 7.38 -4.99
CA TYR A 125 5.54 8.20 -4.11
C TYR A 125 4.26 7.47 -3.70
N LYS A 126 3.66 6.65 -4.59
CA LYS A 126 2.57 5.74 -4.22
C LYS A 126 3.03 4.78 -3.13
N MET A 127 4.19 4.13 -3.29
CA MET A 127 4.76 3.26 -2.25
C MET A 127 4.92 4.00 -0.92
N LYS A 128 5.45 5.21 -0.91
CA LYS A 128 5.55 6.02 0.33
C LYS A 128 4.18 6.21 0.97
N GLY A 129 3.17 6.56 0.18
CA GLY A 129 1.80 6.67 0.65
C GLY A 129 1.31 5.38 1.30
N ASP A 130 1.53 4.24 0.64
CA ASP A 130 1.11 2.92 1.12
C ASP A 130 1.78 2.56 2.47
N TYR A 131 3.09 2.73 2.60
CA TYR A 131 3.81 2.37 3.82
C TYR A 131 3.55 3.32 5.00
N TYR A 132 3.32 4.61 4.77
CA TYR A 132 2.79 5.51 5.79
C TYR A 132 1.36 5.14 6.19
N ARG A 133 0.51 4.72 5.26
CA ARG A 133 -0.83 4.21 5.54
C ARG A 133 -0.78 2.97 6.42
N TYR A 134 0.12 2.02 6.17
CA TYR A 134 0.30 0.84 7.01
C TYR A 134 0.72 1.20 8.44
N LEU A 135 1.58 2.19 8.62
CA LEU A 135 1.88 2.73 9.95
C LEU A 135 0.65 3.35 10.62
N ALA A 136 -0.17 4.09 9.87
CA ALA A 136 -1.37 4.74 10.38
C ALA A 136 -2.44 3.74 10.85
N GLU A 137 -2.42 2.49 10.37
CA GLU A 137 -3.37 1.45 10.77
C GLU A 137 -3.27 1.11 12.28
N PHE A 138 -2.09 1.19 12.86
CA PHE A 138 -1.85 0.79 14.26
C PHE A 138 -1.30 1.90 15.16
N LYS A 139 -0.75 2.99 14.61
CA LYS A 139 -0.34 4.15 15.39
C LYS A 139 -1.54 4.87 15.99
N THR A 140 -1.33 5.58 17.09
CA THR A 140 -2.36 6.33 17.81
C THR A 140 -1.90 7.76 18.12
N GLY A 141 -2.85 8.64 18.47
CA GLY A 141 -2.54 10.01 18.91
C GLY A 141 -1.79 10.83 17.85
N ASP A 142 -0.80 11.58 18.29
CA ASP A 142 -0.01 12.48 17.43
C ASP A 142 0.82 11.71 16.41
N ASP A 143 1.34 10.54 16.75
CA ASP A 143 2.09 9.67 15.82
C ASP A 143 1.20 9.25 14.64
N LYS A 144 -0.05 8.87 14.91
CA LYS A 144 -1.01 8.52 13.85
C LYS A 144 -1.28 9.71 12.94
N LYS A 145 -1.47 10.88 13.51
CA LYS A 145 -1.70 12.11 12.73
C LYS A 145 -0.50 12.41 11.83
N GLU A 146 0.72 12.36 12.37
CA GLU A 146 1.94 12.62 11.61
C GLU A 146 2.08 11.68 10.41
N VAL A 147 1.98 10.36 10.61
CA VAL A 147 2.11 9.39 9.51
C VAL A 147 0.95 9.48 8.52
N SER A 148 -0.25 9.86 8.96
CA SER A 148 -1.40 10.10 8.07
C SER A 148 -1.17 11.33 7.19
N ASP A 149 -0.64 12.42 7.73
CA ASP A 149 -0.30 13.63 6.97
C ASP A 149 0.82 13.34 5.95
N LEU A 150 1.82 12.54 6.31
CA LEU A 150 2.89 12.09 5.40
C LEU A 150 2.35 11.19 4.29
N SER A 151 1.43 10.28 4.61
CA SER A 151 0.74 9.43 3.62
C SER A 151 -0.05 10.29 2.62
N LEU A 152 -0.86 11.22 3.13
CA LEU A 152 -1.64 12.16 2.31
C LEU A 152 -0.73 12.92 1.34
N LYS A 153 0.35 13.50 1.84
CA LYS A 153 1.30 14.27 1.03
C LYS A 153 1.95 13.40 -0.06
N ALA A 154 2.34 12.18 0.27
CA ALA A 154 2.93 11.26 -0.69
C ALA A 154 1.95 10.89 -1.80
N TYR A 155 0.71 10.54 -1.47
CA TYR A 155 -0.34 10.26 -2.45
C TYR A 155 -0.68 11.47 -3.31
N GLN A 156 -0.74 12.68 -2.74
CA GLN A 156 -0.97 13.92 -3.51
C GLN A 156 0.17 14.19 -4.51
N THR A 157 1.41 14.02 -4.09
CA THR A 157 2.58 14.18 -4.98
C THR A 157 2.52 13.16 -6.11
N ALA A 158 2.23 11.88 -5.81
CA ALA A 158 2.06 10.86 -6.81
C ALA A 158 0.93 11.18 -7.80
N THR A 159 -0.21 11.68 -7.31
CA THR A 159 -1.38 12.02 -8.12
C THR A 159 -1.06 13.18 -9.08
N THR A 160 -0.45 14.25 -8.59
CA THR A 160 -0.06 15.39 -9.43
C THR A 160 0.88 14.97 -10.56
N THR A 161 1.86 14.12 -10.27
CA THR A 161 2.78 13.60 -11.30
C THR A 161 2.06 12.66 -12.27
N ALA A 162 1.18 11.78 -11.77
CA ALA A 162 0.43 10.84 -12.58
C ALA A 162 -0.52 11.55 -13.55
N GLU A 163 -1.19 12.61 -13.11
CA GLU A 163 -2.08 13.43 -13.96
C GLU A 163 -1.34 14.13 -15.08
N ALA A 164 -0.10 14.56 -14.83
CA ALA A 164 0.73 15.24 -15.80
C ALA A 164 1.37 14.30 -16.84
N GLU A 165 1.72 13.07 -16.45
CA GLU A 165 2.63 12.21 -17.23
C GLU A 165 2.05 10.85 -17.66
N LEU A 166 0.96 10.39 -17.03
CA LEU A 166 0.38 9.07 -17.30
C LEU A 166 -1.07 9.18 -17.80
N PRO A 167 -1.48 8.40 -18.81
CA PRO A 167 -2.88 8.33 -19.20
C PRO A 167 -3.74 7.79 -18.05
N ILE A 168 -5.01 8.17 -18.01
CA ILE A 168 -5.94 7.77 -16.93
C ILE A 168 -6.07 6.25 -16.80
N THR A 169 -5.89 5.53 -17.90
CA THR A 169 -5.98 4.07 -17.96
C THR A 169 -4.69 3.35 -17.58
N HIS A 170 -3.63 4.09 -17.25
CA HIS A 170 -2.35 3.48 -16.88
C HIS A 170 -2.47 2.71 -15.56
N PRO A 171 -2.03 1.43 -15.48
CA PRO A 171 -2.20 0.61 -14.29
C PRO A 171 -1.66 1.24 -13.00
N ILE A 172 -0.51 1.91 -13.05
CA ILE A 172 0.06 2.60 -11.90
C ILE A 172 -0.82 3.77 -11.46
N ARG A 173 -1.38 4.56 -12.39
CA ARG A 173 -2.31 5.65 -12.07
C ARG A 173 -3.61 5.12 -11.48
N LEU A 174 -4.16 4.05 -12.01
CA LEU A 174 -5.35 3.38 -11.48
C LEU A 174 -5.09 2.78 -10.08
N GLY A 175 -3.97 2.08 -9.89
CA GLY A 175 -3.58 1.53 -8.60
C GLY A 175 -3.32 2.61 -7.55
N LEU A 176 -2.75 3.75 -7.94
CA LEU A 176 -2.63 4.92 -7.07
C LEU A 176 -4.00 5.42 -6.60
N ALA A 177 -4.95 5.60 -7.52
CA ALA A 177 -6.29 6.05 -7.17
C ALA A 177 -7.03 5.06 -6.26
N LEU A 178 -6.88 3.75 -6.52
CA LEU A 178 -7.43 2.70 -5.66
C LEU A 178 -6.89 2.84 -4.22
N ASN A 179 -5.57 2.85 -4.05
CA ASN A 179 -4.96 2.89 -2.71
C ASN A 179 -5.19 4.24 -2.01
N PHE A 180 -5.22 5.34 -2.75
CA PHE A 180 -5.54 6.65 -2.18
C PHE A 180 -7.01 6.74 -1.74
N SER A 181 -7.94 6.12 -2.46
CA SER A 181 -9.35 6.04 -2.02
C SER A 181 -9.50 5.18 -0.76
N VAL A 182 -8.77 4.06 -0.65
CA VAL A 182 -8.71 3.25 0.58
C VAL A 182 -8.16 4.06 1.75
N PHE A 183 -7.12 4.87 1.53
CA PHE A 183 -6.59 5.78 2.56
C PHE A 183 -7.65 6.76 3.06
N TYR A 184 -8.44 7.39 2.18
CA TYR A 184 -9.52 8.26 2.61
C TYR A 184 -10.58 7.52 3.42
N TYR A 185 -10.93 6.30 3.01
CA TYR A 185 -11.93 5.51 3.70
C TYR A 185 -11.45 5.01 5.07
N GLU A 186 -10.30 4.31 5.11
CA GLU A 186 -9.84 3.60 6.31
C GLU A 186 -9.10 4.50 7.32
N ILE A 187 -8.27 5.43 6.84
CA ILE A 187 -7.41 6.24 7.71
C ILE A 187 -8.03 7.59 8.02
N MET A 188 -8.54 8.27 7.00
CA MET A 188 -9.13 9.62 7.16
C MET A 188 -10.60 9.57 7.60
N ASN A 189 -11.20 8.39 7.64
CA ASN A 189 -12.63 8.21 7.94
C ASN A 189 -13.53 9.16 7.12
N SER A 190 -13.22 9.26 5.84
CA SER A 190 -13.88 10.17 4.89
C SER A 190 -14.48 9.36 3.72
N PRO A 191 -15.56 8.59 3.95
CA PRO A 191 -16.15 7.71 2.93
C PRO A 191 -16.64 8.48 1.71
N GLU A 192 -17.10 9.72 1.86
CA GLU A 192 -17.55 10.55 0.75
C GLU A 192 -16.40 10.89 -0.20
N ARG A 193 -15.24 11.26 0.35
CA ARG A 193 -14.03 11.53 -0.45
C ARG A 193 -13.51 10.28 -1.13
N ALA A 194 -13.53 9.16 -0.42
CA ALA A 194 -13.14 7.86 -0.97
C ALA A 194 -14.02 7.48 -2.17
N CYS A 195 -15.34 7.57 -2.04
CA CYS A 195 -16.27 7.31 -3.11
C CYS A 195 -16.13 8.30 -4.27
N GLN A 196 -15.95 9.59 -3.98
CA GLN A 196 -15.78 10.61 -5.02
C GLN A 196 -14.55 10.32 -5.88
N LEU A 197 -13.39 10.06 -5.25
CA LEU A 197 -12.16 9.75 -5.97
C LEU A 197 -12.27 8.47 -6.79
N ALA A 198 -12.75 7.39 -6.16
CA ALA A 198 -12.88 6.10 -6.83
C ALA A 198 -13.86 6.16 -8.01
N LYS A 199 -15.00 6.86 -7.86
CA LYS A 199 -15.99 7.02 -8.93
C LYS A 199 -15.46 7.86 -10.08
N GLN A 200 -14.82 8.99 -9.79
CA GLN A 200 -14.27 9.87 -10.81
C GLN A 200 -13.27 9.09 -11.68
N VAL A 201 -12.29 8.43 -11.06
CA VAL A 201 -11.27 7.70 -11.81
C VAL A 201 -11.86 6.51 -12.57
N PHE A 202 -12.83 5.81 -11.97
CA PHE A 202 -13.53 4.71 -12.67
C PHE A 202 -14.26 5.20 -13.91
N ASP A 203 -15.07 6.25 -13.80
CA ASP A 203 -15.88 6.78 -14.91
C ASP A 203 -14.98 7.31 -16.05
N GLU A 204 -13.92 8.06 -15.70
CA GLU A 204 -12.95 8.57 -16.68
C GLU A 204 -12.21 7.44 -17.40
N ALA A 205 -11.72 6.43 -16.66
CA ALA A 205 -11.00 5.31 -17.24
C ALA A 205 -11.89 4.42 -18.12
N ILE A 206 -13.15 4.17 -17.72
CA ILE A 206 -14.11 3.41 -18.53
C ILE A 206 -14.36 4.11 -19.88
N SER A 207 -14.44 5.44 -19.90
CA SER A 207 -14.67 6.20 -21.14
C SER A 207 -13.50 6.09 -22.14
N GLU A 208 -12.30 5.73 -21.67
CA GLU A 208 -11.08 5.63 -22.48
C GLU A 208 -10.58 4.19 -22.69
N LEU A 209 -11.31 3.17 -22.18
CA LEU A 209 -10.90 1.76 -22.27
C LEU A 209 -10.68 1.25 -23.71
N ASP A 210 -11.43 1.74 -24.66
CA ASP A 210 -11.33 1.32 -26.08
C ASP A 210 -9.99 1.72 -26.74
N SER A 211 -9.21 2.57 -26.08
CA SER A 211 -7.91 3.05 -26.56
C SER A 211 -6.70 2.22 -26.09
N LEU A 212 -6.92 1.19 -25.24
CA LEU A 212 -5.86 0.41 -24.61
C LEU A 212 -5.29 -0.70 -25.51
N ASN A 213 -3.96 -0.94 -25.36
CA ASN A 213 -3.35 -2.17 -25.84
C ASN A 213 -3.69 -3.36 -24.90
N GLU A 214 -3.53 -4.60 -25.40
CA GLU A 214 -3.96 -5.82 -24.70
C GLU A 214 -3.29 -6.01 -23.32
N ASP A 215 -2.03 -5.60 -23.15
CA ASP A 215 -1.28 -5.78 -21.89
C ASP A 215 -1.80 -4.85 -20.80
N ASN A 216 -1.95 -3.56 -21.10
CA ASN A 216 -2.51 -2.59 -20.16
C ASN A 216 -4.01 -2.82 -19.89
N TYR A 217 -4.71 -3.47 -20.81
CA TYR A 217 -6.12 -3.79 -20.66
C TYR A 217 -6.37 -4.80 -19.52
N LYS A 218 -5.56 -5.85 -19.41
CA LYS A 218 -5.73 -6.88 -18.35
C LYS A 218 -5.50 -6.29 -16.95
N ASP A 219 -4.39 -5.61 -16.77
CA ASP A 219 -4.02 -5.04 -15.47
C ASP A 219 -4.96 -3.90 -15.07
N GLY A 220 -5.30 -3.01 -16.01
CA GLY A 220 -6.25 -1.94 -15.79
C GLY A 220 -7.65 -2.43 -15.46
N THR A 221 -8.14 -3.48 -16.13
CA THR A 221 -9.48 -4.03 -15.89
C THR A 221 -9.62 -4.62 -14.48
N LEU A 222 -8.58 -5.30 -13.98
CA LEU A 222 -8.59 -5.82 -12.61
C LEU A 222 -8.70 -4.69 -11.58
N ILE A 223 -7.90 -3.63 -11.73
CA ILE A 223 -7.92 -2.50 -10.81
C ILE A 223 -9.28 -1.76 -10.87
N LEU A 224 -9.85 -1.59 -12.06
CA LEU A 224 -11.18 -1.01 -12.24
C LEU A 224 -12.26 -1.85 -11.56
N GLN A 225 -12.14 -3.18 -11.60
CA GLN A 225 -13.05 -4.04 -10.87
C GLN A 225 -12.93 -3.82 -9.36
N LEU A 226 -11.72 -3.72 -8.81
CA LEU A 226 -11.50 -3.43 -7.38
C LEU A 226 -12.07 -2.06 -6.99
N LEU A 227 -11.90 -1.02 -7.82
CA LEU A 227 -12.50 0.29 -7.60
C LEU A 227 -14.03 0.21 -7.53
N ARG A 228 -14.65 -0.53 -8.45
CA ARG A 228 -16.10 -0.74 -8.47
C ARG A 228 -16.58 -1.50 -7.24
N ASP A 229 -15.88 -2.55 -6.85
CA ASP A 229 -16.25 -3.37 -5.70
C ASP A 229 -16.15 -2.55 -4.40
N ASN A 230 -15.11 -1.73 -4.25
CA ASN A 230 -14.99 -0.78 -3.14
C ASN A 230 -16.12 0.25 -3.16
N LEU A 231 -16.47 0.84 -4.31
CA LEU A 231 -17.60 1.77 -4.43
C LEU A 231 -18.91 1.12 -3.99
N THR A 232 -19.17 -0.11 -4.41
CA THR A 232 -20.37 -0.84 -4.04
C THR A 232 -20.44 -1.07 -2.53
N LEU A 233 -19.30 -1.43 -1.92
CA LEU A 233 -19.22 -1.63 -0.47
C LEU A 233 -19.41 -0.31 0.29
N TRP A 234 -18.68 0.74 -0.07
CA TRP A 234 -18.68 2.00 0.67
C TRP A 234 -19.96 2.80 0.51
N THR A 235 -20.63 2.74 -0.64
CA THR A 235 -21.94 3.39 -0.82
C THR A 235 -23.03 2.74 -0.01
N SER A 236 -22.93 1.45 0.31
CA SER A 236 -23.85 0.80 1.23
C SER A 236 -23.67 1.24 2.70
N ASP A 237 -22.50 1.76 3.04
CA ASP A 237 -22.18 2.23 4.39
C ASP A 237 -22.47 3.74 4.59
N ILE A 238 -22.78 4.49 3.52
CA ILE A 238 -23.20 5.89 3.59
C ILE A 238 -24.73 5.93 3.79
N PRO A 239 -25.26 6.54 4.88
CA PRO A 239 -26.69 6.68 5.08
C PRO A 239 -27.32 7.53 3.98
N GLU A 240 -28.49 7.11 3.47
CA GLU A 240 -29.23 7.86 2.44
C GLU A 240 -29.80 9.20 2.92
N ASP A 241 -29.85 9.44 4.24
CA ASP A 241 -30.30 10.70 4.85
C ASP A 241 -29.40 11.05 6.03
N GLY A 242 -28.92 12.30 6.09
CA GLY A 242 -27.98 12.94 6.98
C GLY A 242 -28.07 12.73 8.50
N GLU A 243 -28.25 11.51 8.98
CA GLU A 243 -28.12 11.16 10.38
C GLU A 243 -26.72 10.61 10.68
N ALA A 244 -25.96 11.38 11.46
CA ALA A 244 -24.63 11.04 11.93
C ALA A 244 -24.63 9.70 12.68
N LEU A 245 -23.96 8.69 12.14
CA LEU A 245 -23.70 7.43 12.84
C LEU A 245 -22.80 7.69 14.06
N LYS A 246 -23.41 7.61 15.24
CA LYS A 246 -22.71 7.38 16.50
C LYS A 246 -22.50 5.87 16.65
N GLY A 247 -21.24 5.48 16.67
CA GLY A 247 -20.77 4.28 17.35
C GLY A 247 -20.96 2.96 16.61
N ASP A 248 -19.91 2.45 16.11
CA ASP A 248 -19.32 1.13 16.37
C ASP A 248 -18.22 0.90 15.33
N ALA A 249 -17.04 1.39 15.64
CA ALA A 249 -15.82 1.03 14.93
C ALA A 249 -15.33 -0.32 15.46
N ALA A 250 -16.12 -1.35 15.29
CA ALA A 250 -15.72 -2.71 15.60
C ALA A 250 -16.08 -3.61 14.41
N ASN A 251 -15.03 -4.08 13.76
CA ASN A 251 -15.06 -5.29 12.97
C ASN A 251 -15.69 -5.25 11.57
N LYS A 252 -15.09 -4.48 10.64
CA LYS A 252 -15.17 -4.89 9.22
C LYS A 252 -13.75 -5.08 8.69
N VAL A 253 -13.42 -6.34 8.43
CA VAL A 253 -12.24 -6.75 7.69
C VAL A 253 -12.35 -6.16 6.29
N GLY A 254 -11.69 -5.04 6.06
CA GLY A 254 -11.60 -4.46 4.73
C GLY A 254 -10.80 -5.41 3.84
N ALA A 255 -11.42 -5.97 2.82
CA ALA A 255 -10.76 -6.63 1.72
C ALA A 255 -10.19 -5.55 0.78
N GLY A 256 -9.23 -4.79 1.27
CA GLY A 256 -8.42 -3.91 0.43
C GLY A 256 -7.23 -4.71 -0.08
N GLU A 257 -7.35 -5.36 -1.22
CA GLU A 257 -6.17 -5.82 -1.95
C GLU A 257 -5.49 -4.59 -2.55
N ASP A 258 -4.25 -4.35 -2.13
CA ASP A 258 -3.41 -3.30 -2.72
C ASP A 258 -3.06 -3.71 -4.15
N ALA A 259 -3.25 -2.80 -5.11
CA ALA A 259 -2.80 -3.00 -6.48
C ALA A 259 -1.29 -2.76 -6.59
N GLU A 260 -0.59 -3.62 -7.30
CA GLU A 260 0.83 -3.51 -7.65
C GLU A 260 1.10 -2.44 -8.73
#